data_e5738ac5507b5c6c0bc67dddce47529b
#
_entry.id   e5738ac5507b5c6c0bc67dddce47529b
#
_cell.length_a   1.000
_cell.length_b   1.000
_cell.length_c   1.000
_cell.angle_alpha   90.00
_cell.angle_beta   90.00
_cell.angle_gamma   90.00
#
_symmetry.space_group_name_H-M   'P 1'
#
loop_
_entity.id
_entity.type
_entity.pdbx_description
1 polymer ?
#
loop_
_entity_poly.entity_id
_entity_poly.type
_entity_poly.pdbx_seq_one_letter_code
_entity_poly.pdbx_strand_id
1 'polypeptide(L)'
;MSTPLLSIGEIAGRAGVATSALRYYESEGLITSVRTSGGQRRYSRDMLRRVAFIRVAQRVGLSLDDIRSAFGLLPEGRTPTKADWTRLSRSWRPVLDEQIAMLERLRDQLDSCIGCGCLSLQRCALYNPSDQAARYGSGPRYLFGDAPADPSAAASDLMARPR
;
A
#
# COMPACT_ATOMS: atom_id res chain seq x y z
N MET A 1 4.39 37.95 6.13
CA MET A 1 4.23 37.40 7.50
C MET A 1 4.76 35.99 7.52
N SER A 2 5.85 35.76 8.29
CA SER A 2 6.47 34.44 8.37
C SER A 2 5.55 33.49 9.15
N THR A 3 5.14 32.38 8.53
CA THR A 3 4.31 31.38 9.21
C THR A 3 5.11 30.75 10.36
N PRO A 4 4.58 30.71 11.59
CA PRO A 4 5.31 30.19 12.73
C PRO A 4 5.66 28.71 12.54
N LEU A 5 6.90 28.37 12.83
CA LEU A 5 7.41 27.00 12.79
C LEU A 5 6.92 26.21 14.00
N LEU A 6 6.60 24.95 13.80
CA LEU A 6 6.11 24.03 14.83
C LEU A 6 7.29 23.28 15.48
N SER A 7 7.23 23.05 16.78
CA SER A 7 8.13 22.11 17.46
C SER A 7 7.78 20.65 17.08
N ILE A 8 8.70 19.73 17.39
CA ILE A 8 8.45 18.29 17.16
C ILE A 8 7.25 17.77 17.96
N GLY A 9 7.03 18.28 19.16
CA GLY A 9 5.86 17.91 19.97
C GLY A 9 4.54 18.42 19.39
N GLU A 10 4.52 19.66 18.90
CA GLU A 10 3.33 20.24 18.26
C GLU A 10 2.95 19.54 16.96
N ILE A 11 3.93 19.22 16.09
CA ILE A 11 3.62 18.50 14.85
C ILE A 11 3.21 17.05 15.15
N ALA A 12 3.84 16.39 16.12
CA ALA A 12 3.50 15.05 16.57
C ALA A 12 2.05 14.96 17.07
N GLY A 13 1.68 15.87 18.00
CA GLY A 13 0.34 15.93 18.54
C GLY A 13 -0.73 16.21 17.47
N ARG A 14 -0.47 17.19 16.59
CA ARG A 14 -1.41 17.56 15.50
C ARG A 14 -1.56 16.47 14.44
N ALA A 15 -0.47 15.76 14.12
CA ALA A 15 -0.49 14.68 13.14
C ALA A 15 -0.91 13.32 13.75
N GLY A 16 -1.00 13.23 15.08
CA GLY A 16 -1.33 12.00 15.81
C GLY A 16 -0.27 10.91 15.62
N VAL A 17 1.02 11.27 15.63
CA VAL A 17 2.15 10.34 15.49
C VAL A 17 3.13 10.52 16.65
N ALA A 18 3.93 9.50 16.95
CA ALA A 18 5.00 9.61 17.91
C ALA A 18 6.14 10.51 17.36
N THR A 19 6.86 11.20 18.24
CA THR A 19 8.04 12.01 17.85
C THR A 19 9.15 11.17 17.23
N SER A 20 9.25 9.88 17.61
CA SER A 20 10.15 8.90 17.00
C SER A 20 9.82 8.65 15.52
N ALA A 21 8.53 8.55 15.18
CA ALA A 21 8.09 8.39 13.79
C ALA A 21 8.46 9.62 12.94
N LEU A 22 8.34 10.84 13.49
CA LEU A 22 8.77 12.04 12.78
C LEU A 22 10.28 12.07 12.53
N ARG A 23 11.09 11.63 13.49
CA ARG A 23 12.54 11.50 13.30
C ARG A 23 12.88 10.48 12.24
N TYR A 24 12.16 9.38 12.22
CA TYR A 24 12.31 8.35 11.19
C TYR A 24 11.90 8.88 9.79
N TYR A 25 10.76 9.56 9.67
CA TYR A 25 10.37 10.18 8.39
C TYR A 25 11.38 11.24 7.91
N GLU A 26 12.01 11.96 8.84
CA GLU A 26 13.07 12.89 8.53
C GLU A 26 14.34 12.17 8.04
N SER A 27 14.76 11.08 8.72
CA SER A 27 15.92 10.27 8.26
C SER A 27 15.68 9.62 6.90
N GLU A 28 14.42 9.29 6.58
CA GLU A 28 14.02 8.78 5.27
C GLU A 28 13.83 9.87 4.19
N GLY A 29 14.06 11.15 4.54
CA GLY A 29 13.92 12.27 3.62
C GLY A 29 12.48 12.61 3.23
N LEU A 30 11.48 12.04 3.92
CA LEU A 30 10.07 12.27 3.65
C LEU A 30 9.58 13.62 4.15
N ILE A 31 10.16 14.12 5.25
CA ILE A 31 9.93 15.45 5.80
C ILE A 31 11.26 16.12 6.11
N THR A 32 11.22 17.45 6.25
CA THR A 32 12.40 18.26 6.58
C THR A 32 12.13 19.13 7.78
N SER A 33 13.18 19.40 8.57
CA SER A 33 13.16 20.37 9.65
C SER A 33 14.27 21.41 9.48
N VAL A 34 14.09 22.56 10.07
CA VAL A 34 15.16 23.55 10.30
C VAL A 34 15.59 23.47 11.77
N ARG A 35 16.85 23.74 12.05
CA ARG A 35 17.34 23.78 13.43
C ARG A 35 17.41 25.24 13.91
N THR A 36 16.96 25.48 15.12
CA THR A 36 17.18 26.77 15.80
C THR A 36 18.64 26.89 16.19
N SER A 37 19.05 28.11 16.63
CA SER A 37 20.37 28.36 17.24
C SER A 37 20.66 27.44 18.44
N GLY A 38 19.63 27.02 19.17
CA GLY A 38 19.73 26.03 20.25
C GLY A 38 19.63 24.56 19.80
N GLY A 39 19.79 24.27 18.51
CA GLY A 39 19.80 22.90 17.96
C GLY A 39 18.43 22.19 17.91
N GLN A 40 17.35 22.85 18.32
CA GLN A 40 16.01 22.26 18.31
C GLN A 40 15.43 22.19 16.90
N ARG A 41 14.77 21.07 16.57
CA ARG A 41 14.05 20.88 15.30
C ARG A 41 12.79 21.72 15.27
N ARG A 42 12.59 22.40 14.14
CA ARG A 42 11.38 23.17 13.82
C ARG A 42 10.88 22.78 12.45
N TYR A 43 9.57 22.65 12.32
CA TYR A 43 8.91 22.16 11.11
C TYR A 43 7.97 23.25 10.56
N SER A 44 7.97 23.42 9.25
CA SER A 44 6.99 24.28 8.59
C SER A 44 5.60 23.62 8.59
N ARG A 45 4.54 24.40 8.44
CA ARG A 45 3.16 23.90 8.50
C ARG A 45 2.81 22.92 7.39
N ASP A 46 3.46 23.02 6.25
CA ASP A 46 3.29 22.08 5.13
C ASP A 46 3.75 20.66 5.48
N MET A 47 4.67 20.50 6.42
CA MET A 47 5.07 19.20 6.94
C MET A 47 3.89 18.43 7.59
N LEU A 48 2.91 19.13 8.19
CA LEU A 48 1.68 18.48 8.68
C LEU A 48 0.95 17.74 7.54
N ARG A 49 0.85 18.36 6.38
CA ARG A 49 0.20 17.75 5.21
C ARG A 49 1.00 16.55 4.72
N ARG A 50 2.34 16.67 4.66
CA ARG A 50 3.20 15.53 4.29
C ARG A 50 3.03 14.36 5.26
N VAL A 51 3.07 14.61 6.57
CA VAL A 51 2.87 13.56 7.59
C VAL A 51 1.47 12.93 7.47
N ALA A 52 0.42 13.73 7.25
CA ALA A 52 -0.92 13.21 7.04
C ALA A 52 -0.99 12.29 5.80
N PHE A 53 -0.35 12.67 4.71
CA PHE A 53 -0.25 11.83 3.50
C PHE A 53 0.51 10.53 3.75
N ILE A 54 1.65 10.58 4.44
CA ILE A 54 2.43 9.39 4.81
C ILE A 54 1.54 8.41 5.59
N ARG A 55 0.82 8.89 6.60
CA ARG A 55 -0.06 8.05 7.42
C ARG A 55 -1.18 7.40 6.63
N VAL A 56 -1.86 8.17 5.77
CA VAL A 56 -2.93 7.62 4.93
C VAL A 56 -2.37 6.58 3.96
N ALA A 57 -1.24 6.88 3.31
CA ALA A 57 -0.58 5.98 2.38
C ALA A 57 -0.16 4.65 3.05
N GLN A 58 0.47 4.72 4.22
CA GLN A 58 0.84 3.52 4.99
C GLN A 58 -0.39 2.71 5.44
N ARG A 59 -1.48 3.39 5.79
CA ARG A 59 -2.72 2.71 6.22
C ARG A 59 -3.39 1.93 5.09
N VAL A 60 -3.20 2.35 3.85
CA VAL A 60 -3.67 1.63 2.66
C VAL A 60 -2.59 0.72 2.05
N GLY A 61 -1.50 0.48 2.77
CA GLY A 61 -0.49 -0.52 2.40
C GLY A 61 0.61 -0.03 1.44
N LEU A 62 0.70 1.29 1.16
CA LEU A 62 1.81 1.83 0.37
C LEU A 62 3.12 1.78 1.16
N SER A 63 4.20 1.39 0.52
CA SER A 63 5.53 1.37 1.10
C SER A 63 6.10 2.78 1.26
N LEU A 64 7.12 2.94 2.11
CA LEU A 64 7.82 4.24 2.24
C LEU A 64 8.55 4.63 0.96
N ASP A 65 8.99 3.65 0.15
CA ASP A 65 9.63 3.92 -1.13
C ASP A 65 8.64 4.45 -2.16
N ASP A 66 7.42 3.91 -2.21
CA ASP A 66 6.33 4.45 -3.04
C ASP A 66 5.99 5.88 -2.63
N ILE A 67 5.92 6.14 -1.33
CA ILE A 67 5.65 7.47 -0.79
C ILE A 67 6.79 8.44 -1.13
N ARG A 68 8.04 8.01 -1.01
CA ARG A 68 9.22 8.82 -1.35
C ARG A 68 9.21 9.16 -2.84
N SER A 69 8.98 8.19 -3.70
CA SER A 69 8.88 8.38 -5.15
C SER A 69 7.79 9.37 -5.52
N ALA A 70 6.61 9.26 -4.90
CA ALA A 70 5.51 10.19 -5.10
C ALA A 70 5.84 11.60 -4.61
N PHE A 71 6.51 11.74 -3.47
CA PHE A 71 6.92 13.05 -2.96
C PHE A 71 7.99 13.72 -3.83
N GLY A 72 8.77 12.95 -4.59
CA GLY A 72 9.66 13.47 -5.63
C GLY A 72 8.94 14.26 -6.74
N LEU A 73 7.61 14.07 -6.90
CA LEU A 73 6.79 14.86 -7.81
C LEU A 73 6.39 16.23 -7.25
N LEU A 74 6.63 16.47 -5.96
CA LEU A 74 6.34 17.76 -5.33
C LEU A 74 7.51 18.72 -5.55
N PRO A 75 7.22 20.02 -5.71
CA PRO A 75 8.28 20.99 -5.92
C PRO A 75 9.15 21.15 -4.67
N GLU A 76 10.44 21.31 -4.91
CA GLU A 76 11.37 21.76 -3.89
C GLU A 76 11.38 23.30 -3.79
N GLY A 77 11.62 23.84 -2.60
CA GLY A 77 11.79 25.27 -2.39
C GLY A 77 10.52 26.12 -2.32
N ARG A 78 9.33 25.54 -2.55
CA ARG A 78 8.05 26.22 -2.35
C ARG A 78 6.98 25.30 -1.77
N THR A 79 5.97 25.89 -1.16
CA THR A 79 4.80 25.14 -0.70
C THR A 79 4.04 24.52 -1.90
N PRO A 80 3.76 23.20 -1.87
CA PRO A 80 3.01 22.54 -2.93
C PRO A 80 1.60 23.11 -3.08
N THR A 81 1.20 23.37 -4.33
CA THR A 81 -0.15 23.83 -4.69
C THR A 81 -1.16 22.68 -4.74
N LYS A 82 -2.44 23.00 -4.91
CA LYS A 82 -3.49 22.01 -5.17
C LYS A 82 -3.16 21.15 -6.40
N ALA A 83 -2.62 21.75 -7.46
CA ALA A 83 -2.25 21.04 -8.69
C ALA A 83 -1.12 20.02 -8.46
N ASP A 84 -0.11 20.38 -7.64
CA ASP A 84 0.97 19.49 -7.28
C ASP A 84 0.45 18.25 -6.51
N TRP A 85 -0.44 18.48 -5.54
CA TRP A 85 -1.10 17.41 -4.79
C TRP A 85 -2.00 16.54 -5.67
N THR A 86 -2.69 17.13 -6.65
CA THR A 86 -3.51 16.37 -7.60
C THR A 86 -2.66 15.47 -8.48
N ARG A 87 -1.49 15.95 -8.93
CA ARG A 87 -0.54 15.16 -9.72
C ARG A 87 -0.02 13.97 -8.93
N LEU A 88 0.37 14.18 -7.67
CA LEU A 88 0.78 13.12 -6.75
C LEU A 88 -0.34 12.08 -6.54
N SER A 89 -1.57 12.53 -6.28
CA SER A 89 -2.71 11.62 -6.09
C SER A 89 -2.98 10.76 -7.33
N ARG A 90 -2.79 11.33 -8.53
CA ARG A 90 -2.95 10.58 -9.78
C ARG A 90 -1.89 9.48 -9.96
N SER A 91 -0.66 9.70 -9.48
CA SER A 91 0.40 8.68 -9.57
C SER A 91 0.11 7.45 -8.71
N TRP A 92 -0.66 7.60 -7.64
CA TRP A 92 -1.04 6.48 -6.77
C TRP A 92 -2.27 5.70 -7.25
N ARG A 93 -3.07 6.28 -8.14
CA ARG A 93 -4.31 5.65 -8.59
C ARG A 93 -4.10 4.22 -9.11
N PRO A 94 -3.14 3.92 -10.00
CA PRO A 94 -2.94 2.56 -10.50
C PRO A 94 -2.62 1.56 -9.38
N VAL A 95 -1.78 1.96 -8.43
CA VAL A 95 -1.39 1.10 -7.29
C VAL A 95 -2.59 0.81 -6.39
N LEU A 96 -3.42 1.83 -6.12
CA LEU A 96 -4.63 1.67 -5.32
C LEU A 96 -5.69 0.82 -6.03
N ASP A 97 -5.86 1.01 -7.33
CA ASP A 97 -6.80 0.23 -8.14
C ASP A 97 -6.39 -1.27 -8.16
N GLU A 98 -5.09 -1.56 -8.25
CA GLU A 98 -4.57 -2.92 -8.15
C GLU A 98 -4.82 -3.55 -6.77
N GLN A 99 -4.59 -2.80 -5.68
CA GLN A 99 -4.88 -3.25 -4.32
C GLN A 99 -6.37 -3.50 -4.10
N ILE A 100 -7.24 -2.63 -4.61
CA ILE A 100 -8.70 -2.79 -4.55
C ILE A 100 -9.08 -4.09 -5.27
N ALA A 101 -8.60 -4.30 -6.50
CA ALA A 101 -8.89 -5.51 -7.26
C ALA A 101 -8.39 -6.79 -6.54
N MET A 102 -7.23 -6.73 -5.88
CA MET A 102 -6.71 -7.84 -5.09
C MET A 102 -7.60 -8.14 -3.87
N LEU A 103 -8.02 -7.11 -3.15
CA LEU A 103 -8.90 -7.27 -1.99
C LEU A 103 -10.30 -7.78 -2.39
N GLU A 104 -10.84 -7.33 -3.51
CA GLU A 104 -12.10 -7.83 -4.05
C GLU A 104 -12.00 -9.32 -4.41
N ARG A 105 -10.95 -9.73 -5.12
CA ARG A 105 -10.70 -11.14 -5.40
C ARG A 105 -10.58 -11.97 -4.13
N LEU A 106 -9.84 -11.50 -3.15
CA LEU A 106 -9.69 -12.21 -1.86
C LEU A 106 -11.03 -12.36 -1.15
N ARG A 107 -11.82 -11.28 -1.05
CA ARG A 107 -13.16 -11.32 -0.45
C ARG A 107 -14.04 -12.35 -1.13
N ASP A 108 -14.13 -12.30 -2.46
CA ASP A 108 -15.03 -13.16 -3.22
C ASP A 108 -14.58 -14.64 -3.20
N GLN A 109 -13.27 -14.89 -3.10
CA GLN A 109 -12.73 -16.24 -2.95
C GLN A 109 -12.89 -16.78 -1.52
N LEU A 110 -12.81 -15.93 -0.49
CA LEU A 110 -13.06 -16.35 0.88
C LEU A 110 -14.51 -16.79 1.08
N ASP A 111 -15.47 -16.10 0.50
CA ASP A 111 -16.89 -16.48 0.56
C ASP A 111 -17.12 -17.87 -0.06
N SER A 112 -16.41 -18.21 -1.13
CA SER A 112 -16.49 -19.52 -1.76
C SER A 112 -15.79 -20.64 -0.98
N CYS A 113 -14.73 -20.32 -0.25
CA CYS A 113 -13.93 -21.30 0.51
C CYS A 113 -14.40 -21.51 1.96
N ILE A 114 -14.84 -20.44 2.63
CA ILE A 114 -15.16 -20.46 4.06
C ILE A 114 -16.67 -20.58 4.28
N GLY A 115 -17.48 -20.00 3.42
CA GLY A 115 -18.93 -19.91 3.60
C GLY A 115 -19.67 -21.24 3.46
N CYS A 116 -19.10 -22.25 2.78
CA CYS A 116 -19.77 -23.53 2.59
C CYS A 116 -19.36 -24.64 3.55
N GLY A 117 -18.33 -24.43 4.41
CA GLY A 117 -17.81 -25.46 5.34
C GLY A 117 -17.37 -26.76 4.66
N CYS A 118 -17.50 -26.87 3.34
CA CYS A 118 -17.01 -27.98 2.58
C CYS A 118 -15.67 -27.60 1.97
N LEU A 119 -14.64 -28.37 2.25
CA LEU A 119 -13.39 -28.40 1.52
C LEU A 119 -13.66 -28.96 0.11
N SER A 120 -14.60 -28.38 -0.64
CA SER A 120 -14.86 -28.74 -2.04
C SER A 120 -13.71 -28.21 -2.87
N LEU A 121 -12.70 -29.03 -2.98
CA LEU A 121 -11.48 -28.79 -3.75
C LEU A 121 -11.75 -28.48 -5.25
N GLN A 122 -12.97 -28.78 -5.73
CA GLN A 122 -13.36 -28.57 -7.14
C GLN A 122 -13.65 -27.11 -7.50
N ARG A 123 -13.93 -26.24 -6.52
CA ARG A 123 -14.24 -24.81 -6.74
C ARG A 123 -13.27 -23.84 -6.07
N CYS A 124 -12.33 -24.37 -5.32
CA CYS A 124 -11.37 -23.52 -4.60
C CYS A 124 -10.28 -23.02 -5.56
N ALA A 125 -10.27 -21.73 -5.85
CA ALA A 125 -9.20 -21.09 -6.61
C ALA A 125 -7.83 -21.14 -5.90
N LEU A 126 -7.81 -21.46 -4.60
CA LEU A 126 -6.59 -21.71 -3.83
C LEU A 126 -6.06 -23.15 -4.02
N TYR A 127 -6.90 -24.05 -4.51
CA TYR A 127 -6.50 -25.43 -4.76
C TYR A 127 -5.67 -25.52 -6.02
N ASN A 128 -4.50 -26.07 -5.90
CA ASN A 128 -3.52 -26.20 -6.96
C ASN A 128 -3.28 -27.69 -7.29
N PRO A 129 -4.16 -28.34 -8.04
CA PRO A 129 -4.00 -29.75 -8.39
C PRO A 129 -2.71 -29.95 -9.20
N SER A 130 -1.89 -30.89 -8.78
CA SER A 130 -0.63 -31.22 -9.47
C SER A 130 0.35 -30.04 -9.59
N ASP A 131 0.24 -29.07 -8.67
CA ASP A 131 1.08 -27.87 -8.63
C ASP A 131 1.08 -27.03 -9.91
N GLN A 132 -0.08 -26.96 -10.58
CA GLN A 132 -0.22 -26.22 -11.83
C GLN A 132 0.09 -24.72 -11.68
N ALA A 133 -0.20 -24.13 -10.51
CA ALA A 133 0.07 -22.73 -10.25
C ALA A 133 1.57 -22.40 -10.24
N ALA A 134 2.45 -23.39 -10.00
CA ALA A 134 3.90 -23.21 -10.05
C ALA A 134 4.40 -22.69 -11.41
N ARG A 135 3.64 -22.93 -12.48
CA ARG A 135 3.94 -22.44 -13.83
C ARG A 135 3.92 -20.89 -13.92
N TYR A 136 3.16 -20.25 -13.03
CA TYR A 136 3.01 -18.80 -12.99
C TYR A 136 3.98 -18.12 -12.01
N GLY A 137 4.81 -18.91 -11.29
CA GLY A 137 5.77 -18.43 -10.31
C GLY A 137 5.45 -18.84 -8.88
N SER A 138 6.22 -18.33 -7.93
CA SER A 138 6.04 -18.65 -6.51
C SER A 138 4.87 -17.89 -5.86
N GLY A 139 4.34 -18.41 -4.77
CA GLY A 139 3.27 -17.80 -3.97
C GLY A 139 1.87 -18.24 -4.35
N PRO A 140 0.84 -17.63 -3.75
CA PRO A 140 -0.57 -17.98 -3.98
C PRO A 140 -1.08 -17.37 -5.31
N ARG A 141 -0.60 -17.89 -6.41
CA ARG A 141 -0.76 -17.32 -7.76
C ARG A 141 -2.20 -17.05 -8.16
N TYR A 142 -3.14 -17.93 -7.79
CA TYR A 142 -4.56 -17.72 -8.11
C TYR A 142 -5.19 -16.55 -7.33
N LEU A 143 -4.70 -16.27 -6.11
CA LEU A 143 -5.11 -15.06 -5.37
C LEU A 143 -4.53 -13.78 -5.98
N PHE A 144 -3.39 -13.90 -6.65
CA PHE A 144 -2.77 -12.78 -7.37
C PHE A 144 -3.43 -12.49 -8.72
N GLY A 145 -4.40 -13.33 -9.14
CA GLY A 145 -5.19 -13.11 -10.34
C GLY A 145 -4.83 -14.02 -11.51
N ASP A 146 -3.88 -14.95 -11.34
CA ASP A 146 -3.66 -15.98 -12.32
C ASP A 146 -4.83 -16.97 -12.30
N ALA A 147 -5.14 -17.56 -13.44
CA ALA A 147 -6.16 -18.58 -13.58
C ALA A 147 -5.58 -19.82 -14.28
N PRO A 148 -6.10 -21.03 -13.98
CA PRO A 148 -5.78 -22.21 -14.79
C PRO A 148 -6.07 -21.92 -16.28
N ALA A 149 -5.22 -22.37 -17.15
CA ALA A 149 -5.34 -22.12 -18.60
C ALA A 149 -6.64 -22.67 -19.18
N ASP A 150 -7.26 -23.67 -18.54
CA ASP A 150 -8.58 -24.20 -18.87
C ASP A 150 -9.23 -24.81 -17.61
N PRO A 151 -10.30 -24.22 -17.08
CA PRO A 151 -11.02 -24.83 -15.94
C PRO A 151 -11.66 -26.20 -16.28
N SER A 152 -11.88 -26.51 -17.55
CA SER A 152 -12.42 -27.80 -17.95
C SER A 152 -11.36 -28.90 -18.00
N ALA A 153 -10.12 -28.57 -18.28
CA ALA A 153 -9.00 -29.51 -18.26
C ALA A 153 -8.71 -30.06 -16.86
N ALA A 154 -8.88 -29.24 -15.83
CA ALA A 154 -8.71 -29.66 -14.43
C ALA A 154 -9.76 -30.68 -13.96
N ALA A 155 -10.96 -30.66 -14.55
CA ALA A 155 -12.03 -31.60 -14.22
C ALA A 155 -11.82 -32.97 -14.90
N SER A 156 -11.20 -32.98 -16.08
CA SER A 156 -10.96 -34.22 -16.84
C SER A 156 -9.88 -35.11 -16.25
N ASP A 157 -8.85 -34.51 -15.66
CA ASP A 157 -7.72 -35.25 -15.05
C ASP A 157 -8.10 -35.89 -13.69
N LEU A 158 -9.13 -35.35 -13.02
CA LEU A 158 -9.65 -35.90 -11.77
C LEU A 158 -10.51 -37.15 -11.97
N MET A 159 -11.15 -37.30 -13.16
CA MET A 159 -11.95 -38.48 -13.52
C MET A 159 -11.13 -39.63 -14.10
N ALA A 160 -9.87 -39.38 -14.45
CA ALA A 160 -8.99 -40.38 -15.10
C ALA A 160 -8.14 -41.18 -14.09
N ARG A 161 -8.25 -40.98 -12.78
CA ARG A 161 -7.51 -41.76 -11.77
C ARG A 161 -8.30 -43.04 -11.42
N PRO A 162 -7.76 -44.26 -11.77
CA PRO A 162 -8.36 -45.51 -11.32
C PRO A 162 -8.24 -45.60 -9.78
N ARG A 163 -9.25 -46.23 -9.14
CA ARG A 163 -9.35 -46.54 -7.72
C ARG A 163 -8.27 -47.53 -7.30
#